data_25dfa4d1ad39086af5b2e340864061eb
#
_entry.id   25dfa4d1ad39086af5b2e340864061eb
#
_cell.length_a   1.000
_cell.length_b   1.000
_cell.length_c   1.000
_cell.angle_alpha   90.00
_cell.angle_beta   90.00
_cell.angle_gamma   90.00
#
_symmetry.space_group_name_H-M   'P 1'
#
loop_
_entity.id
_entity.type
_entity.pdbx_description
1 polymer ?
#
loop_
_entity_poly.entity_id
_entity_poly.type
_entity_poly.pdbx_seq_one_letter_code
_entity_poly.pdbx_strand_id
1 'polypeptide(L)'
;MNKSSHPLRRATLIAVALCVLLVVGRTATFRHADPRQTAATPNPDLLGGFRHVEVASVSDALEQITGKRMYMSHRMRPLFASKFAGYALTVHLRKQENHDSHALDGMIQAIDQGGPNSVWVMVVDDGADIAGMGGLMGTAMSARNYAGAVIDGGVRDVGYLQKIGFPVFAMGVVPSTSVGHYVFDGSNRPVICDDVPVHPGDIVVADSDGVVVVPRDQAQQVLTLAQDMDFKEHSMYSVIEKLKSLGEAIKQFGRL
;
A
#
# COMPACT_ATOMS: atom_id res chain seq x y z
N MET A 1 -96.09 16.29 19.68
CA MET A 1 -96.92 16.88 18.59
C MET A 1 -96.12 16.95 17.32
N ASN A 2 -96.54 16.16 16.41
CA ASN A 2 -96.74 16.40 15.00
C ASN A 2 -95.52 16.39 14.08
N LYS A 3 -95.49 15.35 13.34
CA LYS A 3 -95.73 15.13 11.88
C LYS A 3 -94.52 15.45 11.04
N SER A 4 -94.01 14.42 10.44
CA SER A 4 -94.21 13.77 9.10
C SER A 4 -93.52 14.58 8.01
N SER A 5 -92.72 14.03 7.20
CA SER A 5 -93.03 13.17 6.07
C SER A 5 -91.80 12.98 5.18
N HIS A 6 -91.60 11.74 4.77
CA HIS A 6 -90.83 11.40 3.53
C HIS A 6 -91.53 12.00 2.29
N PRO A 7 -90.95 12.09 1.13
CA PRO A 7 -90.35 10.94 0.42
C PRO A 7 -89.21 11.21 -0.63
N LEU A 8 -88.47 10.17 -0.92
CA LEU A 8 -88.15 9.59 -2.24
C LEU A 8 -87.39 10.37 -3.32
N ARG A 9 -86.32 9.67 -3.73
CA ARG A 9 -85.79 9.51 -5.10
C ARG A 9 -84.64 10.40 -5.54
N ARG A 10 -83.45 9.88 -5.73
CA ARG A 10 -82.96 9.31 -7.03
C ARG A 10 -81.55 8.76 -6.84
N ALA A 11 -81.38 7.55 -7.28
CA ALA A 11 -80.12 6.89 -7.45
C ALA A 11 -79.26 7.63 -8.49
N THR A 12 -78.03 7.90 -8.15
CA THR A 12 -77.02 8.21 -9.13
C THR A 12 -75.80 7.36 -8.81
N LEU A 13 -75.54 6.34 -9.62
CA LEU A 13 -74.32 5.59 -9.63
C LEU A 13 -73.18 6.51 -10.00
N ILE A 14 -72.22 6.68 -9.11
CA ILE A 14 -70.90 7.21 -9.43
C ILE A 14 -69.94 6.08 -9.19
N ALA A 15 -69.37 5.57 -10.29
CA ALA A 15 -68.29 4.59 -10.29
C ALA A 15 -67.05 5.22 -9.66
N VAL A 16 -66.62 4.72 -8.49
CA VAL A 16 -65.33 5.05 -7.91
C VAL A 16 -64.32 4.13 -8.55
N ALA A 17 -63.55 4.70 -9.49
CA ALA A 17 -62.40 4.05 -10.05
C ALA A 17 -61.33 3.93 -8.96
N LEU A 18 -61.06 2.72 -8.51
CA LEU A 18 -60.01 2.37 -7.57
C LEU A 18 -58.69 2.42 -8.30
N CYS A 19 -57.98 3.58 -8.28
CA CYS A 19 -56.58 3.64 -8.69
C CYS A 19 -55.73 2.93 -7.66
N VAL A 20 -55.43 1.67 -7.90
CA VAL A 20 -54.38 0.96 -7.18
C VAL A 20 -53.03 1.48 -7.68
N LEU A 21 -52.42 2.42 -6.93
CA LEU A 21 -51.04 2.80 -7.12
C LEU A 21 -50.14 1.64 -6.68
N LEU A 22 -49.64 0.86 -7.64
CA LEU A 22 -48.56 -0.07 -7.47
C LEU A 22 -47.28 0.75 -7.20
N VAL A 23 -46.97 0.98 -5.91
CA VAL A 23 -45.65 1.43 -5.48
C VAL A 23 -44.71 0.22 -5.65
N VAL A 24 -44.07 0.16 -6.80
CA VAL A 24 -42.94 -0.75 -7.01
C VAL A 24 -41.77 -0.22 -6.16
N GLY A 25 -41.69 -0.68 -4.93
CA GLY A 25 -40.54 -0.47 -4.07
C GLY A 25 -39.31 -1.11 -4.74
N ARG A 26 -38.46 -0.27 -5.34
CA ARG A 26 -37.09 -0.68 -5.66
C ARG A 26 -36.37 -0.89 -4.34
N THR A 27 -36.37 -2.11 -3.86
CA THR A 27 -35.40 -2.53 -2.84
C THR A 27 -34.03 -2.43 -3.47
N ALA A 28 -33.28 -1.38 -3.12
CA ALA A 28 -31.86 -1.30 -3.39
C ALA A 28 -31.22 -2.44 -2.59
N THR A 29 -30.97 -3.55 -3.24
CA THR A 29 -30.11 -4.59 -2.71
C THR A 29 -28.72 -3.97 -2.60
N PHE A 30 -28.34 -3.57 -1.38
CA PHE A 30 -26.94 -3.35 -1.05
C PHE A 30 -26.24 -4.69 -1.30
N ARG A 31 -25.60 -4.83 -2.47
CA ARG A 31 -24.64 -5.90 -2.68
C ARG A 31 -23.54 -5.66 -1.65
N HIS A 32 -23.50 -6.47 -0.61
CA HIS A 32 -22.29 -6.65 0.18
C HIS A 32 -21.20 -6.97 -0.84
N ALA A 33 -20.19 -6.11 -0.92
CA ALA A 33 -18.98 -6.42 -1.67
C ALA A 33 -18.42 -7.73 -1.11
N ASP A 34 -18.31 -8.75 -1.95
CA ASP A 34 -17.69 -10.02 -1.59
C ASP A 34 -16.25 -9.73 -1.17
N PRO A 35 -15.82 -10.06 0.07
CA PRO A 35 -14.44 -9.86 0.50
C PRO A 35 -13.43 -10.70 -0.28
N ARG A 36 -13.88 -11.52 -1.21
CA ARG A 36 -13.09 -12.19 -2.24
C ARG A 36 -12.96 -11.36 -3.51
N GLN A 37 -12.71 -10.05 -3.40
CA GLN A 37 -12.19 -9.31 -4.54
C GLN A 37 -10.83 -9.91 -4.85
N THR A 38 -10.83 -10.78 -5.84
CA THR A 38 -9.66 -11.44 -6.40
C THR A 38 -8.57 -10.39 -6.59
N ALA A 39 -7.46 -10.57 -5.87
CA ALA A 39 -6.25 -9.82 -6.13
C ALA A 39 -5.99 -9.93 -7.65
N ALA A 40 -6.14 -8.83 -8.36
CA ALA A 40 -5.87 -8.82 -9.80
C ALA A 40 -4.46 -9.39 -9.99
N THR A 41 -4.31 -10.34 -10.91
CA THR A 41 -3.03 -10.98 -11.20
C THR A 41 -1.97 -9.88 -11.37
N PRO A 42 -0.85 -9.93 -10.64
CA PRO A 42 0.19 -8.92 -10.76
C PRO A 42 0.62 -8.79 -12.21
N ASN A 43 0.59 -7.57 -12.76
CA ASN A 43 1.16 -7.31 -14.08
C ASN A 43 2.68 -7.23 -13.91
N PRO A 44 3.49 -8.18 -14.41
CA PRO A 44 4.94 -8.16 -14.27
C PRO A 44 5.56 -6.94 -14.97
N ASP A 45 4.94 -6.42 -16.02
CA ASP A 45 5.41 -5.23 -16.73
C ASP A 45 5.32 -3.97 -15.87
N LEU A 46 4.29 -3.88 -15.02
CA LEU A 46 4.11 -2.75 -14.11
C LEU A 46 5.25 -2.68 -13.08
N LEU A 47 5.58 -3.77 -12.43
CA LEU A 47 6.71 -3.82 -11.48
C LEU A 47 8.05 -3.64 -12.19
N GLY A 48 8.20 -4.20 -13.38
CA GLY A 48 9.38 -3.98 -14.23
C GLY A 48 9.58 -2.48 -14.51
N GLY A 49 8.52 -1.77 -14.87
CA GLY A 49 8.55 -0.33 -15.04
C GLY A 49 9.05 0.41 -13.79
N PHE A 50 8.47 0.14 -12.62
CA PHE A 50 8.89 0.77 -11.36
C PHE A 50 10.34 0.44 -10.94
N ARG A 51 10.89 -0.71 -11.33
CA ARG A 51 12.29 -1.06 -11.04
C ARG A 51 13.30 -0.25 -11.88
N HIS A 52 12.84 0.37 -12.97
CA HIS A 52 13.71 1.12 -13.90
C HIS A 52 13.65 2.63 -13.75
N VAL A 53 12.67 3.18 -13.00
CA VAL A 53 12.57 4.62 -12.71
C VAL A 53 13.16 4.94 -11.34
N GLU A 54 13.70 6.14 -11.15
CA GLU A 54 14.19 6.60 -9.85
C GLU A 54 13.02 6.81 -8.87
N VAL A 55 13.23 6.49 -7.59
CA VAL A 55 12.21 6.66 -6.54
C VAL A 55 11.80 8.11 -6.39
N ALA A 56 12.72 9.05 -6.62
CA ALA A 56 12.41 10.49 -6.65
C ALA A 56 11.34 10.82 -7.69
N SER A 57 11.48 10.34 -8.94
CA SER A 57 10.50 10.55 -10.01
C SER A 57 9.15 9.90 -9.68
N VAL A 58 9.14 8.75 -8.98
CA VAL A 58 7.90 8.12 -8.51
C VAL A 58 7.22 8.97 -7.44
N SER A 59 7.99 9.53 -6.51
CA SER A 59 7.49 10.43 -5.46
C SER A 59 6.84 11.68 -6.04
N ASP A 60 7.53 12.34 -6.98
CA ASP A 60 7.06 13.57 -7.61
C ASP A 60 5.79 13.34 -8.45
N ALA A 61 5.77 12.25 -9.22
CA ALA A 61 4.59 11.86 -9.99
C ALA A 61 3.38 11.59 -9.08
N LEU A 62 3.60 10.91 -7.95
CA LEU A 62 2.55 10.60 -7.01
C LEU A 62 2.02 11.86 -6.32
N GLU A 63 2.89 12.77 -5.90
CA GLU A 63 2.50 14.04 -5.31
C GLU A 63 1.72 14.90 -6.31
N GLN A 64 2.17 14.97 -7.58
CA GLN A 64 1.46 15.70 -8.63
C GLN A 64 0.05 15.14 -8.90
N ILE A 65 -0.12 13.80 -8.86
CA ILE A 65 -1.42 13.15 -9.11
C ILE A 65 -2.36 13.29 -7.92
N THR A 66 -1.84 13.13 -6.70
CA THR A 66 -2.66 12.95 -5.49
C THR A 66 -2.67 14.15 -4.56
N GLY A 67 -1.68 15.04 -4.66
CA GLY A 67 -1.42 16.08 -3.67
C GLY A 67 -0.97 15.54 -2.31
N LYS A 68 -0.55 14.27 -2.23
CA LYS A 68 -0.21 13.61 -0.97
C LYS A 68 1.24 13.17 -0.95
N ARG A 69 1.86 13.34 0.20
CA ARG A 69 3.16 12.74 0.50
C ARG A 69 2.98 11.25 0.82
N MET A 70 3.62 10.39 0.04
CA MET A 70 3.53 8.94 0.18
C MET A 70 4.93 8.29 0.26
N TYR A 71 5.93 9.05 0.67
CA TYR A 71 7.28 8.56 0.94
C TYR A 71 7.57 8.52 2.45
N MET A 72 8.32 7.50 2.86
CA MET A 72 8.76 7.31 4.24
C MET A 72 9.84 8.33 4.61
N SER A 73 10.00 8.60 5.89
CA SER A 73 10.95 9.61 6.36
C SER A 73 12.40 9.20 6.11
N HIS A 74 13.30 10.18 6.27
CA HIS A 74 14.75 9.96 6.17
C HIS A 74 15.31 8.94 7.17
N ARG A 75 14.53 8.50 8.14
CA ARG A 75 14.90 7.44 9.11
C ARG A 75 14.83 6.05 8.48
N MET A 76 13.93 5.84 7.51
CA MET A 76 13.81 4.59 6.77
C MET A 76 14.96 4.47 5.77
N ARG A 77 15.99 3.66 6.11
CA ARG A 77 17.23 3.57 5.34
C ARG A 77 17.50 2.17 4.83
N PRO A 78 18.10 2.04 3.63
CA PRO A 78 18.59 0.76 3.18
C PRO A 78 19.76 0.28 4.04
N LEU A 79 19.81 -1.00 4.38
CA LEU A 79 20.95 -1.60 5.06
C LEU A 79 22.19 -1.68 4.17
N PHE A 80 22.00 -1.74 2.87
CA PHE A 80 23.02 -1.68 1.82
C PHE A 80 22.36 -1.23 0.52
N ALA A 81 23.16 -0.73 -0.43
CA ALA A 81 22.64 -0.24 -1.71
C ALA A 81 21.79 -1.31 -2.41
N SER A 82 20.54 -0.99 -2.65
CA SER A 82 19.57 -1.89 -3.27
C SER A 82 18.42 -1.11 -3.88
N LYS A 83 17.79 -1.69 -4.92
CA LYS A 83 16.61 -1.14 -5.59
C LYS A 83 15.61 -2.27 -5.81
N PHE A 84 14.34 -2.03 -5.51
CA PHE A 84 13.28 -2.99 -5.79
C PHE A 84 11.93 -2.31 -5.98
N ALA A 85 11.00 -3.04 -6.60
CA ALA A 85 9.58 -2.75 -6.55
C ALA A 85 8.81 -4.07 -6.39
N GLY A 86 7.75 -4.05 -5.59
CA GLY A 86 6.92 -5.22 -5.32
C GLY A 86 5.62 -4.87 -4.62
N TYR A 87 4.80 -5.87 -4.37
CA TYR A 87 3.49 -5.72 -3.74
C TYR A 87 3.58 -5.84 -2.22
N ALA A 88 3.01 -4.90 -1.50
CA ALA A 88 3.01 -4.89 -0.04
C ALA A 88 2.30 -6.11 0.54
N LEU A 89 3.01 -6.87 1.36
CA LEU A 89 2.47 -7.81 2.34
C LEU A 89 2.69 -7.19 3.71
N THR A 90 1.63 -6.68 4.30
CA THR A 90 1.68 -5.90 5.53
C THR A 90 1.61 -6.80 6.76
N VAL A 91 2.36 -6.46 7.79
CA VAL A 91 2.41 -7.19 9.07
C VAL A 91 2.54 -6.19 10.22
N HIS A 92 1.87 -6.51 11.32
CA HIS A 92 1.94 -5.71 12.54
C HIS A 92 2.33 -6.57 13.74
N LEU A 93 3.33 -6.11 14.47
CA LEU A 93 3.72 -6.64 15.78
C LEU A 93 3.34 -5.63 16.85
N ARG A 94 2.50 -6.08 17.79
CA ARG A 94 2.06 -5.28 18.92
C ARG A 94 2.93 -5.55 20.14
N LYS A 95 3.35 -4.48 20.80
CA LYS A 95 4.17 -4.57 22.02
C LYS A 95 3.37 -5.23 23.14
N GLN A 96 3.84 -6.36 23.62
CA GLN A 96 3.26 -7.10 24.72
C GLN A 96 4.26 -8.11 25.27
N GLU A 97 4.74 -7.89 26.50
CA GLU A 97 5.56 -8.87 27.19
C GLU A 97 4.81 -10.18 27.36
N ASN A 98 5.45 -11.29 27.05
CA ASN A 98 4.84 -12.62 27.09
C ASN A 98 5.88 -13.72 27.27
N HIS A 99 5.40 -14.92 27.62
CA HIS A 99 6.18 -16.16 27.67
C HIS A 99 5.59 -17.22 26.72
N ASP A 100 4.76 -16.79 25.77
CA ASP A 100 4.14 -17.69 24.80
C ASP A 100 5.13 -17.95 23.64
N SER A 101 5.56 -19.19 23.50
CA SER A 101 6.44 -19.63 22.42
C SER A 101 5.78 -19.52 21.02
N HIS A 102 4.44 -19.37 20.98
CA HIS A 102 3.63 -19.28 19.77
C HIS A 102 3.19 -17.85 19.43
N ALA A 103 3.62 -16.86 20.23
CA ALA A 103 3.20 -15.46 20.09
C ALA A 103 3.47 -14.85 18.68
N LEU A 104 4.44 -15.39 17.95
CA LEU A 104 4.85 -14.94 16.61
C LEU A 104 4.54 -15.94 15.48
N ASP A 105 3.83 -17.03 15.75
CA ASP A 105 3.53 -18.07 14.74
C ASP A 105 2.78 -17.50 13.52
N GLY A 106 1.88 -16.57 13.73
CA GLY A 106 1.15 -15.92 12.66
C GLY A 106 2.06 -15.11 11.71
N MET A 107 3.14 -14.53 12.22
CA MET A 107 4.16 -13.87 11.42
C MET A 107 4.92 -14.88 10.53
N ILE A 108 5.30 -16.02 11.10
CA ILE A 108 5.97 -17.11 10.35
C ILE A 108 5.05 -17.61 9.23
N GLN A 109 3.77 -17.85 9.56
CA GLN A 109 2.77 -18.27 8.57
C GLN A 109 2.58 -17.22 7.45
N ALA A 110 2.60 -15.92 7.79
CA ALA A 110 2.49 -14.86 6.79
C ALA A 110 3.68 -14.85 5.82
N ILE A 111 4.90 -15.12 6.28
CA ILE A 111 6.08 -15.30 5.41
C ILE A 111 5.86 -16.49 4.46
N ASP A 112 5.37 -17.62 4.98
CA ASP A 112 5.15 -18.82 4.19
C ASP A 112 4.00 -18.70 3.17
N GLN A 113 3.04 -17.82 3.41
CA GLN A 113 1.93 -17.53 2.49
C GLN A 113 2.30 -16.53 1.39
N GLY A 114 3.30 -15.68 1.60
CA GLY A 114 3.78 -14.76 0.60
C GLY A 114 4.64 -15.45 -0.48
N GLY A 115 5.00 -14.73 -1.52
CA GLY A 115 5.73 -15.30 -2.65
C GLY A 115 6.39 -14.25 -3.54
N PRO A 116 6.64 -14.60 -4.81
CA PRO A 116 7.37 -13.75 -5.74
C PRO A 116 6.83 -12.33 -5.82
N ASN A 117 7.75 -11.37 -5.82
CA ASN A 117 7.45 -9.94 -5.86
C ASN A 117 6.73 -9.36 -4.63
N SER A 118 6.55 -10.12 -3.54
CA SER A 118 6.08 -9.54 -2.29
C SER A 118 7.14 -8.64 -1.67
N VAL A 119 6.72 -7.53 -1.08
CA VAL A 119 7.53 -6.71 -0.17
C VAL A 119 6.95 -6.87 1.22
N TRP A 120 7.77 -7.35 2.14
CA TRP A 120 7.40 -7.47 3.55
C TRP A 120 7.41 -6.10 4.20
N VAL A 121 6.23 -5.54 4.50
CA VAL A 121 6.07 -4.25 5.18
C VAL A 121 5.64 -4.52 6.61
N MET A 122 6.57 -4.36 7.55
CA MET A 122 6.35 -4.66 8.96
C MET A 122 6.36 -3.39 9.81
N VAL A 123 5.33 -3.26 10.64
CA VAL A 123 5.24 -2.24 11.68
C VAL A 123 5.44 -2.90 13.04
N VAL A 124 6.33 -2.34 13.85
CA VAL A 124 6.65 -2.80 15.20
C VAL A 124 6.35 -1.68 16.18
N ASP A 125 5.37 -1.84 17.05
CA ASP A 125 5.00 -0.83 18.03
C ASP A 125 6.22 -0.40 18.88
N ASP A 126 6.53 0.90 18.95
CA ASP A 126 7.71 1.41 19.66
C ASP A 126 9.00 0.66 19.30
N GLY A 127 9.13 0.22 18.04
CA GLY A 127 10.14 -0.73 17.59
C GLY A 127 11.55 -0.17 17.33
N ALA A 128 11.84 1.08 17.69
CA ALA A 128 13.14 1.72 17.38
C ALA A 128 14.35 0.89 17.85
N ASP A 129 14.27 0.29 19.04
CA ASP A 129 15.33 -0.49 19.66
C ASP A 129 15.01 -2.00 19.68
N ILE A 130 14.10 -2.46 18.83
CA ILE A 130 13.71 -3.87 18.71
C ILE A 130 13.92 -4.38 17.30
N ALA A 131 14.65 -5.49 17.17
CA ALA A 131 14.76 -6.18 15.90
C ALA A 131 13.46 -6.96 15.61
N GLY A 132 12.66 -6.42 14.70
CA GLY A 132 11.47 -7.11 14.16
C GLY A 132 11.85 -8.20 13.16
N MET A 133 13.04 -8.11 12.56
CA MET A 133 13.50 -9.02 11.52
C MET A 133 14.99 -9.36 11.69
N GLY A 134 15.38 -10.55 11.21
CA GLY A 134 16.77 -11.01 11.17
C GLY A 134 17.02 -12.02 10.05
N GLY A 135 18.19 -12.69 10.10
CA GLY A 135 18.71 -13.55 9.04
C GLY A 135 17.78 -14.71 8.66
N LEU A 136 17.12 -15.37 9.62
CA LEU A 136 16.20 -16.48 9.32
C LEU A 136 15.02 -16.04 8.46
N MET A 137 14.40 -14.91 8.85
CA MET A 137 13.27 -14.36 8.08
C MET A 137 13.72 -13.90 6.68
N GLY A 138 14.86 -13.21 6.59
CA GLY A 138 15.42 -12.78 5.30
C GLY A 138 15.74 -13.97 4.39
N THR A 139 16.25 -15.09 4.94
CA THR A 139 16.50 -16.33 4.19
C THR A 139 15.19 -16.93 3.66
N ALA A 140 14.16 -17.03 4.50
CA ALA A 140 12.87 -17.58 4.10
C ALA A 140 12.22 -16.74 2.98
N MET A 141 12.22 -15.41 3.13
CA MET A 141 11.68 -14.49 2.13
C MET A 141 12.49 -14.52 0.83
N SER A 142 13.82 -14.54 0.91
CA SER A 142 14.70 -14.66 -0.26
C SER A 142 14.43 -15.96 -1.03
N ALA A 143 14.32 -17.09 -0.34
CA ALA A 143 14.01 -18.39 -0.94
C ALA A 143 12.64 -18.42 -1.65
N ARG A 144 11.73 -17.56 -1.25
CA ARG A 144 10.38 -17.38 -1.83
C ARG A 144 10.29 -16.26 -2.87
N ASN A 145 11.44 -15.69 -3.26
CA ASN A 145 11.55 -14.60 -4.23
C ASN A 145 10.78 -13.31 -3.85
N TYR A 146 10.75 -12.98 -2.58
CA TYR A 146 10.31 -11.65 -2.16
C TYR A 146 11.22 -10.59 -2.78
N ALA A 147 10.65 -9.43 -3.12
CA ALA A 147 11.40 -8.31 -3.68
C ALA A 147 12.27 -7.61 -2.63
N GLY A 148 11.84 -7.60 -1.38
CA GLY A 148 12.55 -6.97 -0.27
C GLY A 148 11.70 -6.85 0.98
N ALA A 149 12.20 -6.11 1.97
CA ALA A 149 11.52 -5.82 3.22
C ALA A 149 11.67 -4.35 3.63
N VAL A 150 10.62 -3.80 4.26
CA VAL A 150 10.56 -2.48 4.87
C VAL A 150 10.09 -2.65 6.30
N ILE A 151 10.91 -2.24 7.27
CA ILE A 151 10.71 -2.50 8.69
C ILE A 151 10.62 -1.16 9.44
N ASP A 152 9.43 -0.80 9.87
CA ASP A 152 9.23 0.30 10.82
C ASP A 152 9.59 -0.20 12.22
N GLY A 153 10.89 -0.25 12.46
CA GLY A 153 11.55 -0.83 13.61
C GLY A 153 13.01 -1.16 13.31
N GLY A 154 13.65 -1.85 14.24
CA GLY A 154 15.03 -2.32 14.09
C GLY A 154 15.14 -3.65 13.35
N VAL A 155 16.35 -3.95 12.87
CA VAL A 155 16.72 -5.23 12.28
C VAL A 155 18.06 -5.73 12.86
N ARG A 156 18.33 -7.03 12.71
CA ARG A 156 19.61 -7.64 13.09
C ARG A 156 20.17 -8.52 11.97
N ASP A 157 21.33 -9.12 12.18
CA ASP A 157 22.02 -10.03 11.25
C ASP A 157 22.36 -9.38 9.89
N VAL A 158 22.64 -8.06 9.89
CA VAL A 158 22.84 -7.24 8.67
C VAL A 158 23.91 -7.81 7.75
N GLY A 159 25.06 -8.25 8.29
CA GLY A 159 26.13 -8.86 7.49
C GLY A 159 25.68 -10.11 6.76
N TYR A 160 24.79 -10.89 7.34
CA TYR A 160 24.21 -12.07 6.69
C TYR A 160 23.18 -11.68 5.62
N LEU A 161 22.29 -10.73 5.91
CA LEU A 161 21.32 -10.20 4.96
C LEU A 161 22.02 -9.62 3.71
N GLN A 162 23.10 -8.88 3.92
CA GLN A 162 23.93 -8.36 2.84
C GLN A 162 24.60 -9.49 2.04
N LYS A 163 25.11 -10.52 2.72
CA LYS A 163 25.75 -11.69 2.05
C LYS A 163 24.78 -12.42 1.13
N ILE A 164 23.52 -12.58 1.52
CA ILE A 164 22.49 -13.23 0.69
C ILE A 164 21.84 -12.28 -0.32
N GLY A 165 22.19 -10.97 -0.29
CA GLY A 165 21.67 -9.96 -1.19
C GLY A 165 20.16 -9.65 -1.01
N PHE A 166 19.59 -9.93 0.17
CA PHE A 166 18.16 -9.66 0.40
C PHE A 166 17.94 -8.21 0.82
N PRO A 167 17.27 -7.37 -0.02
CA PRO A 167 17.10 -5.95 0.24
C PRO A 167 16.24 -5.68 1.48
N VAL A 168 16.74 -4.85 2.40
CA VAL A 168 16.01 -4.46 3.60
C VAL A 168 16.19 -2.96 3.85
N PHE A 169 15.08 -2.30 4.11
CA PHE A 169 14.98 -0.92 4.62
C PHE A 169 14.47 -0.97 6.05
N ALA A 170 15.06 -0.21 6.96
CA ALA A 170 14.69 -0.22 8.37
C ALA A 170 14.99 1.12 9.05
N MET A 171 14.39 1.34 10.22
CA MET A 171 14.65 2.50 11.07
C MET A 171 16.01 2.43 11.76
N GLY A 172 16.57 1.23 11.92
CA GLY A 172 17.85 1.06 12.59
C GLY A 172 18.34 -0.38 12.64
N VAL A 173 19.54 -0.56 13.20
CA VAL A 173 20.18 -1.86 13.41
C VAL A 173 20.39 -2.05 14.90
N VAL A 174 19.81 -3.12 15.46
CA VAL A 174 19.91 -3.42 16.90
C VAL A 174 20.03 -4.91 17.12
N PRO A 175 20.86 -5.39 18.09
CA PRO A 175 21.05 -6.83 18.32
C PRO A 175 19.98 -7.46 19.22
N SER A 176 18.81 -6.84 19.34
CA SER A 176 17.71 -7.28 20.20
C SER A 176 16.84 -8.36 19.55
N THR A 177 15.70 -8.69 20.18
CA THR A 177 14.71 -9.62 19.65
C THR A 177 13.31 -9.17 19.99
N SER A 178 12.35 -9.48 19.12
CA SER A 178 10.91 -9.32 19.38
C SER A 178 10.31 -10.48 20.16
N VAL A 179 11.01 -11.62 20.23
CA VAL A 179 10.55 -12.81 20.97
C VAL A 179 10.45 -12.50 22.46
N GLY A 180 9.30 -12.79 23.05
CA GLY A 180 9.00 -12.50 24.46
C GLY A 180 8.51 -11.08 24.75
N HIS A 181 8.72 -10.14 23.83
CA HIS A 181 8.38 -8.72 23.99
C HIS A 181 7.22 -8.26 23.08
N TYR A 182 6.91 -9.04 22.05
CA TYR A 182 5.88 -8.72 21.07
C TYR A 182 4.99 -9.91 20.76
N VAL A 183 3.78 -9.63 20.28
CA VAL A 183 2.85 -10.60 19.75
C VAL A 183 2.50 -10.22 18.31
N PHE A 184 2.22 -11.24 17.49
CA PHE A 184 1.68 -11.04 16.16
C PHE A 184 0.25 -10.50 16.26
N ASP A 185 0.01 -9.31 15.71
CA ASP A 185 -1.31 -8.66 15.76
C ASP A 185 -2.09 -8.81 14.45
N GLY A 186 -1.43 -9.23 13.37
CA GLY A 186 -2.08 -9.54 12.11
C GLY A 186 -1.22 -9.26 10.88
N SER A 187 -1.68 -9.80 9.74
CA SER A 187 -1.10 -9.55 8.42
C SER A 187 -2.19 -9.25 7.40
N ASN A 188 -1.78 -8.77 6.22
CA ASN A 188 -2.68 -8.44 5.10
C ASN A 188 -3.85 -7.52 5.50
N ARG A 189 -3.57 -6.52 6.31
CA ARG A 189 -4.49 -5.44 6.69
C ARG A 189 -3.77 -4.09 6.56
N PRO A 190 -4.48 -2.96 6.40
CA PRO A 190 -3.84 -1.65 6.35
C PRO A 190 -3.00 -1.39 7.60
N VAL A 191 -1.82 -0.81 7.39
CA VAL A 191 -0.91 -0.36 8.44
C VAL A 191 -0.44 1.07 8.17
N ILE A 192 0.07 1.73 9.19
CA ILE A 192 0.82 3.00 9.03
C ILE A 192 2.29 2.66 9.26
N CYS A 193 3.10 2.77 8.23
CA CYS A 193 4.54 2.48 8.27
C CYS A 193 5.31 3.80 8.09
N ASP A 194 6.02 4.22 9.10
CA ASP A 194 6.75 5.52 9.14
C ASP A 194 5.87 6.70 8.63
N ASP A 195 4.67 6.84 9.24
CA ASP A 195 3.64 7.85 8.92
C ASP A 195 2.97 7.70 7.53
N VAL A 196 3.30 6.66 6.76
CA VAL A 196 2.71 6.40 5.44
C VAL A 196 1.68 5.28 5.54
N PRO A 197 0.43 5.49 5.09
CA PRO A 197 -0.56 4.42 5.01
C PRO A 197 -0.18 3.42 3.91
N VAL A 198 -0.16 2.14 4.26
CA VAL A 198 0.15 1.03 3.35
C VAL A 198 -1.00 0.03 3.39
N HIS A 199 -1.60 -0.22 2.24
CA HIS A 199 -2.61 -1.27 2.09
C HIS A 199 -2.00 -2.53 1.47
N PRO A 200 -2.50 -3.70 1.81
CA PRO A 200 -2.08 -4.94 1.14
C PRO A 200 -2.21 -4.83 -0.38
N GLY A 201 -1.12 -5.14 -1.07
CA GLY A 201 -1.06 -5.08 -2.54
C GLY A 201 -0.73 -3.72 -3.13
N ASP A 202 -0.55 -2.66 -2.35
CA ASP A 202 0.06 -1.41 -2.82
C ASP A 202 1.46 -1.70 -3.36
N ILE A 203 1.95 -0.88 -4.28
CA ILE A 203 3.30 -1.05 -4.81
C ILE A 203 4.28 -0.28 -3.94
N VAL A 204 5.25 -0.99 -3.38
CA VAL A 204 6.36 -0.41 -2.64
C VAL A 204 7.56 -0.33 -3.57
N VAL A 205 8.06 0.89 -3.78
CA VAL A 205 9.26 1.17 -4.60
C VAL A 205 10.33 1.74 -3.69
N ALA A 206 11.54 1.20 -3.80
CA ALA A 206 12.64 1.60 -2.92
C ALA A 206 13.97 1.60 -3.67
N ASP A 207 14.81 2.61 -3.38
CA ASP A 207 16.21 2.71 -3.78
C ASP A 207 17.03 3.48 -2.75
N SER A 208 18.21 3.96 -3.12
CA SER A 208 19.11 4.68 -2.19
C SER A 208 18.50 5.94 -1.57
N ASP A 209 17.52 6.56 -2.21
CA ASP A 209 16.86 7.78 -1.73
C ASP A 209 15.82 7.48 -0.64
N GLY A 210 15.20 6.31 -0.68
CA GLY A 210 14.23 5.89 0.32
C GLY A 210 13.16 4.95 -0.20
N VAL A 211 11.97 5.05 0.40
CA VAL A 211 10.82 4.18 0.11
C VAL A 211 9.59 5.02 -0.21
N VAL A 212 8.92 4.71 -1.30
CA VAL A 212 7.63 5.30 -1.71
C VAL A 212 6.58 4.21 -1.80
N VAL A 213 5.36 4.52 -1.35
CA VAL A 213 4.19 3.63 -1.44
C VAL A 213 3.23 4.19 -2.48
N VAL A 214 2.97 3.41 -3.52
CA VAL A 214 2.05 3.77 -4.61
C VAL A 214 0.76 2.99 -4.45
N PRO A 215 -0.39 3.66 -4.22
CA PRO A 215 -1.70 2.99 -4.19
C PRO A 215 -1.92 2.20 -5.48
N ARG A 216 -2.39 0.97 -5.34
CA ARG A 216 -2.48 0.04 -6.46
C ARG A 216 -3.35 0.53 -7.61
N ASP A 217 -4.44 1.20 -7.29
CA ASP A 217 -5.40 1.75 -8.26
C ASP A 217 -4.83 2.91 -9.10
N GLN A 218 -3.78 3.57 -8.60
CA GLN A 218 -3.10 4.69 -9.26
C GLN A 218 -1.79 4.28 -9.94
N ALA A 219 -1.35 3.05 -9.75
CA ALA A 219 -0.01 2.60 -10.08
C ALA A 219 0.34 2.80 -11.57
N GLN A 220 -0.58 2.52 -12.50
CA GLN A 220 -0.31 2.71 -13.93
C GLN A 220 -0.14 4.19 -14.30
N GLN A 221 -0.98 5.06 -13.72
CA GLN A 221 -0.91 6.50 -13.99
C GLN A 221 0.39 7.10 -13.41
N VAL A 222 0.73 6.71 -12.18
CA VAL A 222 1.97 7.14 -11.51
C VAL A 222 3.18 6.67 -12.30
N LEU A 223 3.23 5.41 -12.73
CA LEU A 223 4.36 4.89 -13.49
C LEU A 223 4.56 5.66 -14.81
N THR A 224 3.47 5.91 -15.54
CA THR A 224 3.55 6.63 -16.81
C THR A 224 4.13 8.04 -16.64
N LEU A 225 3.69 8.76 -15.61
CA LEU A 225 4.19 10.12 -15.32
C LEU A 225 5.63 10.07 -14.78
N ALA A 226 5.94 9.13 -13.89
CA ALA A 226 7.30 8.96 -13.36
C ALA A 226 8.32 8.64 -14.47
N GLN A 227 7.96 7.80 -15.45
CA GLN A 227 8.79 7.49 -16.60
C GLN A 227 9.06 8.72 -17.48
N ASP A 228 8.06 9.60 -17.67
CA ASP A 228 8.24 10.85 -18.42
C ASP A 228 9.18 11.83 -17.68
N MET A 229 8.99 11.96 -16.36
CA MET A 229 9.85 12.80 -15.52
C MET A 229 11.30 12.28 -15.51
N ASP A 230 11.50 11.02 -15.26
CA ASP A 230 12.79 10.34 -15.22
C ASP A 230 13.54 10.46 -16.55
N PHE A 231 12.85 10.28 -17.67
CA PHE A 231 13.42 10.46 -19.01
C PHE A 231 13.87 11.89 -19.26
N LYS A 232 13.05 12.89 -18.90
CA LYS A 232 13.39 14.31 -19.05
C LYS A 232 14.60 14.68 -18.22
N GLU A 233 14.63 14.26 -16.95
CA GLU A 233 15.74 14.53 -16.05
C GLU A 233 17.06 13.94 -16.56
N HIS A 234 17.06 12.65 -16.91
CA HIS A 234 18.25 12.00 -17.47
C HIS A 234 18.72 12.62 -18.80
N SER A 235 17.79 13.11 -19.62
CA SER A 235 18.10 13.81 -20.86
C SER A 235 18.79 15.17 -20.61
N MET A 236 18.47 15.83 -19.51
CA MET A 236 19.08 17.11 -19.15
C MET A 236 20.54 16.99 -18.68
N TYR A 237 20.94 15.88 -18.06
CA TYR A 237 22.30 15.72 -17.51
C TYR A 237 23.38 15.99 -18.57
N SER A 238 23.28 15.40 -19.76
CA SER A 238 24.23 15.62 -20.85
C SER A 238 24.23 17.06 -21.37
N VAL A 239 23.08 17.71 -21.37
CA VAL A 239 22.94 19.11 -21.79
C VAL A 239 23.57 20.05 -20.76
N ILE A 240 23.33 19.79 -19.46
CA ILE A 240 23.96 20.54 -18.36
C ILE A 240 25.48 20.41 -18.41
N GLU A 241 25.99 19.19 -18.62
CA GLU A 241 27.44 18.95 -18.74
C GLU A 241 28.05 19.70 -19.90
N LYS A 242 27.38 19.73 -21.04
CA LYS A 242 27.83 20.42 -22.25
C LYS A 242 27.77 21.94 -22.12
N LEU A 243 26.65 22.47 -21.65
CA LEU A 243 26.41 23.92 -21.59
C LEU A 243 26.90 24.54 -20.28
N LYS A 244 27.25 23.77 -19.29
CA LYS A 244 27.61 24.23 -17.92
C LYS A 244 26.54 25.11 -17.28
N SER A 245 25.27 24.89 -17.68
CA SER A 245 24.14 25.70 -17.25
C SER A 245 22.88 24.87 -17.07
N LEU A 246 22.40 24.80 -15.83
CA LEU A 246 21.11 24.20 -15.48
C LEU A 246 19.95 25.01 -16.11
N GLY A 247 20.03 26.36 -16.08
CA GLY A 247 18.97 27.22 -16.60
C GLY A 247 18.74 27.04 -18.10
N GLU A 248 19.79 26.85 -18.90
CA GLU A 248 19.65 26.58 -20.33
C GLU A 248 19.09 25.18 -20.62
N ALA A 249 19.44 24.19 -19.83
CA ALA A 249 18.86 22.86 -19.93
C ALA A 249 17.35 22.88 -19.61
N ILE A 250 16.94 23.54 -18.53
CA ILE A 250 15.52 23.69 -18.16
C ILE A 250 14.73 24.41 -19.26
N LYS A 251 15.29 25.44 -19.91
CA LYS A 251 14.62 26.11 -21.03
C LYS A 251 14.38 25.18 -22.22
N GLN A 252 15.30 24.25 -22.47
CA GLN A 252 15.22 23.30 -23.58
C GLN A 252 14.18 22.20 -23.34
N PHE A 253 14.09 21.66 -22.11
CA PHE A 253 13.23 20.52 -21.75
C PHE A 253 11.95 20.90 -21.01
N GLY A 254 11.81 22.15 -20.62
CA GLY A 254 10.74 22.64 -19.77
C GLY A 254 11.08 22.45 -18.28
N ARG A 255 10.17 22.91 -17.42
CA ARG A 255 10.28 22.73 -15.98
C ARG A 255 9.93 21.27 -15.65
N LEU A 256 10.67 20.69 -14.72
CA LEU A 256 10.35 19.38 -14.12
C LEU A 256 9.05 19.45 -13.33
#